data_22fa5d16a578ae591a182e590d230a5b
#
_entry.id   22fa5d16a578ae591a182e590d230a5b
#
_cell.length_a   1.000
_cell.length_b   1.000
_cell.length_c   1.000
_cell.angle_alpha   90.00
_cell.angle_beta   90.00
_cell.angle_gamma   90.00
#
_symmetry.space_group_name_H-M   'P 1'
#
loop_
_entity.id
_entity.type
_entity.pdbx_description
1 polymer ?
#
loop_
_entity_poly.entity_id
_entity_poly.type
_entity_poly.pdbx_seq_one_letter_code
_entity_poly.pdbx_strand_id
1 'polypeptide(L)'
;MITGFQLIEEEICQRIQDELDKIGIHYRIFSRSKDEKSILEKIDRKAKEGSPYEKNGKLIQDIIGIRVVTYFRDDVNLVKTILSRIITFKDEEIDNPELTVFKPKRTNIICSFNDSQQQTFAEVQKSSDKDYYNVLDSTFELQLRTVLSEGWHEIDHSLRYKCKNDWEGHYENERLLNGIYASLETNDIALKNLFNELAYKHFKSKNWEGLLRNKFRLRFQLVPLKEQIVNILNEDVEIGKELFKMDRETSLLKLYDIDLSLPVNMNNLVLLLNGLIIKDEKLLAITPDVILEEIK
;
A
#
# COMPACT_ATOMS: atom_id res chain seq x y z
N MET A 1 -24.27 -14.72 -9.67
CA MET A 1 -23.31 -15.84 -9.80
C MET A 1 -21.93 -15.20 -9.86
N ILE A 2 -21.05 -15.48 -8.89
CA ILE A 2 -19.69 -14.94 -8.85
C ILE A 2 -18.92 -15.59 -10.00
N THR A 3 -18.23 -14.79 -10.82
CA THR A 3 -17.39 -15.31 -11.91
C THR A 3 -16.06 -15.83 -11.34
N GLY A 4 -15.37 -16.73 -12.05
CA GLY A 4 -14.06 -17.23 -11.60
C GLY A 4 -13.03 -16.11 -11.40
N PHE A 5 -13.09 -15.01 -12.17
CA PHE A 5 -12.24 -13.83 -11.97
C PHE A 5 -12.56 -13.08 -10.68
N GLN A 6 -13.83 -13.02 -10.30
CA GLN A 6 -14.22 -12.41 -9.03
C GLN A 6 -13.73 -13.22 -7.83
N LEU A 7 -13.72 -14.57 -7.92
CA LEU A 7 -13.13 -15.40 -6.87
C LEU A 7 -11.63 -15.13 -6.70
N ILE A 8 -10.88 -15.06 -7.80
CA ILE A 8 -9.45 -14.74 -7.77
C ILE A 8 -9.24 -13.32 -7.20
N GLU A 9 -10.05 -12.36 -7.61
CA GLU A 9 -10.02 -10.97 -7.12
C GLU A 9 -10.23 -10.91 -5.60
N GLU A 10 -11.27 -11.57 -5.09
CA GLU A 10 -11.58 -11.62 -3.66
C GLU A 10 -10.46 -12.27 -2.85
N GLU A 11 -9.89 -13.39 -3.35
CA GLU A 11 -8.76 -14.07 -2.70
C GLU A 11 -7.51 -13.17 -2.61
N ILE A 12 -7.17 -12.47 -3.71
CA ILE A 12 -6.04 -11.53 -3.71
C ILE A 12 -6.27 -10.40 -2.72
N CYS A 13 -7.47 -9.81 -2.72
CA CYS A 13 -7.82 -8.73 -1.80
C CYS A 13 -7.72 -9.17 -0.35
N GLN A 14 -8.29 -10.33 -0.01
CA GLN A 14 -8.24 -10.86 1.35
C GLN A 14 -6.80 -11.09 1.81
N ARG A 15 -5.98 -11.70 0.96
CA ARG A 15 -4.56 -11.94 1.27
C ARG A 15 -3.79 -10.64 1.51
N ILE A 16 -4.03 -9.61 0.69
CA ILE A 16 -3.40 -8.28 0.90
C ILE A 16 -3.87 -7.66 2.21
N GLN A 17 -5.16 -7.74 2.52
CA GLN A 17 -5.73 -7.21 3.76
C GLN A 17 -5.12 -7.90 4.99
N ASP A 18 -5.08 -9.23 4.99
CA ASP A 18 -4.54 -10.02 6.09
C ASP A 18 -3.09 -9.60 6.41
N GLU A 19 -2.26 -9.41 5.38
CA GLU A 19 -0.86 -9.00 5.57
C GLU A 19 -0.69 -7.56 6.06
N LEU A 20 -1.48 -6.63 5.53
CA LEU A 20 -1.38 -5.23 5.93
C LEU A 20 -2.00 -4.96 7.31
N ASP A 21 -2.99 -5.76 7.70
CA ASP A 21 -3.62 -5.65 9.01
C ASP A 21 -2.71 -6.13 10.15
N LYS A 22 -1.75 -7.04 9.89
CA LYS A 22 -0.75 -7.50 10.88
C LYS A 22 0.01 -6.34 11.53
N ILE A 23 0.36 -5.32 10.74
CA ILE A 23 1.12 -4.15 11.24
C ILE A 23 0.25 -2.92 11.50
N GLY A 24 -1.04 -2.98 11.18
CA GLY A 24 -2.02 -1.94 11.51
C GLY A 24 -1.82 -0.61 10.78
N ILE A 25 -1.27 -0.57 9.57
CA ILE A 25 -1.19 0.67 8.78
C ILE A 25 -2.56 1.15 8.32
N HIS A 26 -2.66 2.45 8.01
CA HIS A 26 -3.86 3.03 7.41
C HIS A 26 -3.84 2.85 5.90
N TYR A 27 -4.82 2.12 5.36
CA TYR A 27 -4.99 1.95 3.91
C TYR A 27 -6.47 1.79 3.55
N ARG A 28 -6.74 1.88 2.25
CA ARG A 28 -7.97 1.42 1.60
C ARG A 28 -7.59 0.51 0.44
N ILE A 29 -8.41 -0.48 0.15
CA ILE A 29 -8.24 -1.34 -0.99
C ILE A 29 -9.45 -1.21 -1.91
N PHE A 30 -9.20 -1.11 -3.20
CA PHE A 30 -10.19 -1.14 -4.25
C PHE A 30 -9.80 -2.23 -5.24
N SER A 31 -10.76 -2.96 -5.73
CA SER A 31 -10.53 -4.01 -6.71
C SER A 31 -11.61 -4.01 -7.77
N ARG A 32 -11.27 -4.51 -8.92
CA ARG A 32 -12.22 -4.80 -9.99
C ARG A 32 -11.68 -5.86 -10.91
N SER A 33 -12.54 -6.76 -11.34
CA SER A 33 -12.33 -7.56 -12.55
C SER A 33 -13.01 -6.88 -13.75
N LYS A 34 -12.35 -6.91 -14.91
CA LYS A 34 -12.92 -6.36 -16.15
C LYS A 34 -14.08 -7.23 -16.61
N ASP A 35 -15.19 -6.60 -16.94
CA ASP A 35 -16.28 -7.24 -17.64
C ASP A 35 -15.91 -7.54 -19.11
N GLU A 36 -16.68 -8.45 -19.71
CA GLU A 36 -16.50 -8.86 -21.09
C GLU A 36 -16.48 -7.70 -22.09
N LYS A 37 -17.39 -6.75 -21.91
CA LYS A 37 -17.48 -5.57 -22.78
C LYS A 37 -16.19 -4.75 -22.75
N SER A 38 -15.66 -4.50 -21.57
CA SER A 38 -14.40 -3.77 -21.36
C SER A 38 -13.19 -4.50 -21.95
N ILE A 39 -13.19 -5.85 -21.91
CA ILE A 39 -12.13 -6.66 -22.52
C ILE A 39 -12.18 -6.54 -24.03
N LEU A 40 -13.35 -6.71 -24.65
CA LEU A 40 -13.55 -6.63 -26.09
C LEU A 40 -13.23 -5.21 -26.63
N GLU A 41 -13.70 -4.16 -25.96
CA GLU A 41 -13.37 -2.78 -26.32
C GLU A 41 -11.86 -2.51 -26.28
N LYS A 42 -11.15 -3.10 -25.30
CA LYS A 42 -9.70 -2.98 -25.21
C LYS A 42 -8.99 -3.70 -26.35
N ILE A 43 -9.45 -4.90 -26.72
CA ILE A 43 -8.92 -5.68 -27.85
C ILE A 43 -9.09 -4.89 -29.15
N ASP A 44 -10.30 -4.41 -29.42
CA ASP A 44 -10.61 -3.65 -30.65
C ASP A 44 -9.78 -2.36 -30.74
N ARG A 45 -9.66 -1.62 -29.64
CA ARG A 45 -8.87 -0.41 -29.60
C ARG A 45 -7.40 -0.71 -29.92
N LYS A 46 -6.82 -1.74 -29.34
CA LYS A 46 -5.41 -2.09 -29.54
C LYS A 46 -5.16 -2.63 -30.96
N ALA A 47 -6.10 -3.32 -31.55
CA ALA A 47 -6.03 -3.71 -32.96
C ALA A 47 -6.01 -2.48 -33.89
N LYS A 48 -6.85 -1.48 -33.64
CA LYS A 48 -6.89 -0.21 -34.41
C LYS A 48 -5.60 0.62 -34.22
N GLU A 49 -4.97 0.56 -33.06
CA GLU A 49 -3.69 1.22 -32.76
C GLU A 49 -2.47 0.47 -33.35
N GLY A 50 -2.66 -0.62 -34.11
CA GLY A 50 -1.58 -1.42 -34.71
C GLY A 50 -0.76 -2.25 -33.72
N SER A 51 -1.29 -2.51 -32.53
CA SER A 51 -0.65 -3.30 -31.46
C SER A 51 -1.65 -4.33 -30.90
N PRO A 52 -2.12 -5.29 -31.72
CA PRO A 52 -3.14 -6.27 -31.32
C PRO A 52 -2.65 -7.19 -30.20
N TYR A 53 -3.60 -7.70 -29.43
CA TYR A 53 -3.35 -8.80 -28.51
C TYR A 53 -3.41 -10.14 -29.26
N GLU A 54 -2.42 -11.00 -29.05
CA GLU A 54 -2.28 -12.28 -29.75
C GLU A 54 -1.86 -13.39 -28.77
N LYS A 55 -2.35 -14.60 -29.01
CA LYS A 55 -2.08 -15.78 -28.15
C LYS A 55 -0.59 -16.04 -27.93
N ASN A 56 0.25 -15.83 -28.95
CA ASN A 56 1.69 -16.05 -28.89
C ASN A 56 2.49 -14.73 -28.90
N GLY A 57 1.82 -13.64 -28.53
CA GLY A 57 2.39 -12.31 -28.53
C GLY A 57 2.04 -11.56 -27.25
N LYS A 58 1.57 -10.33 -27.39
CA LYS A 58 1.15 -9.49 -26.28
C LYS A 58 -0.19 -9.96 -25.71
N LEU A 59 -0.24 -10.22 -24.41
CA LEU A 59 -1.44 -10.61 -23.66
C LEU A 59 -2.01 -9.45 -22.84
N ILE A 60 -3.28 -9.56 -22.46
CA ILE A 60 -3.94 -8.64 -21.52
C ILE A 60 -3.55 -9.04 -20.10
N GLN A 61 -2.84 -8.16 -19.40
CA GLN A 61 -2.27 -8.42 -18.07
C GLN A 61 -3.07 -7.80 -16.92
N ASP A 62 -4.08 -7.00 -17.22
CA ASP A 62 -4.86 -6.20 -16.27
C ASP A 62 -6.36 -6.57 -16.25
N ILE A 63 -6.65 -7.87 -16.36
CA ILE A 63 -8.02 -8.39 -16.23
C ILE A 63 -8.57 -8.19 -14.82
N ILE A 64 -7.70 -8.27 -13.83
CA ILE A 64 -7.98 -7.89 -12.44
C ILE A 64 -7.07 -6.71 -12.09
N GLY A 65 -7.66 -5.66 -11.55
CA GLY A 65 -6.95 -4.50 -11.03
C GLY A 65 -7.19 -4.38 -9.54
N ILE A 66 -6.10 -4.38 -8.76
CA ILE A 66 -6.10 -4.15 -7.31
C ILE A 66 -5.42 -2.83 -7.04
N ARG A 67 -6.02 -1.99 -6.21
CA ARG A 67 -5.45 -0.71 -5.83
C ARG A 67 -5.38 -0.59 -4.32
N VAL A 68 -4.17 -0.40 -3.78
CA VAL A 68 -3.94 -0.12 -2.36
C VAL A 68 -3.61 1.36 -2.22
N VAL A 69 -4.44 2.06 -1.46
CA VAL A 69 -4.33 3.51 -1.23
C VAL A 69 -3.92 3.74 0.22
N THR A 70 -2.68 4.17 0.42
CA THR A 70 -2.13 4.49 1.75
C THR A 70 -2.45 5.92 2.14
N TYR A 71 -2.46 6.22 3.45
CA TYR A 71 -2.72 7.58 3.93
C TYR A 71 -1.45 8.45 3.89
N PHE A 72 -0.28 7.83 3.97
CA PHE A 72 1.00 8.52 3.97
C PHE A 72 1.90 8.00 2.85
N ARG A 73 2.71 8.87 2.29
CA ARG A 73 3.61 8.56 1.18
C ARG A 73 4.67 7.50 1.53
N ASP A 74 5.20 7.55 2.75
CA ASP A 74 6.19 6.57 3.22
C ASP A 74 5.59 5.16 3.42
N ASP A 75 4.26 5.04 3.55
CA ASP A 75 3.61 3.74 3.59
C ASP A 75 3.54 3.05 2.22
N VAL A 76 3.67 3.77 1.10
CA VAL A 76 3.70 3.18 -0.24
C VAL A 76 4.87 2.20 -0.39
N ASN A 77 6.07 2.61 0.03
CA ASN A 77 7.25 1.74 -0.03
C ASN A 77 7.14 0.56 0.94
N LEU A 78 6.67 0.82 2.17
CA LEU A 78 6.43 -0.22 3.17
C LEU A 78 5.46 -1.30 2.64
N VAL A 79 4.32 -0.88 2.08
CA VAL A 79 3.33 -1.78 1.46
C VAL A 79 3.96 -2.56 0.30
N LYS A 80 4.70 -1.88 -0.59
CA LYS A 80 5.40 -2.55 -1.69
C LYS A 80 6.34 -3.64 -1.18
N THR A 81 7.14 -3.33 -0.16
CA THR A 81 8.09 -4.28 0.46
C THR A 81 7.37 -5.49 1.07
N ILE A 82 6.29 -5.28 1.81
CA ILE A 82 5.50 -6.36 2.39
C ILE A 82 4.88 -7.23 1.30
N LEU A 83 4.23 -6.62 0.32
CA LEU A 83 3.53 -7.36 -0.72
C LEU A 83 4.50 -8.13 -1.65
N SER A 84 5.72 -7.63 -1.87
CA SER A 84 6.73 -8.36 -2.64
C SER A 84 7.19 -9.68 -1.99
N ARG A 85 6.93 -9.89 -0.70
CA ARG A 85 7.24 -11.13 0.02
C ARG A 85 6.21 -12.23 -0.20
N ILE A 86 4.98 -11.85 -0.56
CA ILE A 86 3.85 -12.78 -0.70
C ILE A 86 3.30 -12.86 -2.12
N ILE A 87 3.59 -11.87 -2.97
CA ILE A 87 3.14 -11.77 -4.36
C ILE A 87 4.36 -11.70 -5.27
N THR A 88 4.35 -12.49 -6.34
CA THR A 88 5.42 -12.45 -7.35
C THR A 88 5.21 -11.27 -8.30
N PHE A 89 6.07 -10.28 -8.22
CA PHE A 89 6.13 -9.15 -9.15
C PHE A 89 6.80 -9.58 -10.44
N LYS A 90 6.11 -9.45 -11.58
CA LYS A 90 6.57 -9.85 -12.91
C LYS A 90 7.19 -8.68 -13.66
N ASP A 91 6.56 -7.52 -13.56
CA ASP A 91 7.01 -6.29 -14.20
C ASP A 91 6.57 -5.09 -13.37
N GLU A 92 7.38 -4.03 -13.39
CA GLU A 92 7.11 -2.81 -12.62
C GLU A 92 7.21 -1.60 -13.53
N GLU A 93 6.10 -0.89 -13.69
CA GLU A 93 6.06 0.43 -14.32
C GLU A 93 6.08 1.50 -13.22
N ILE A 94 7.31 1.93 -12.87
CA ILE A 94 7.52 3.00 -11.90
C ILE A 94 8.02 4.23 -12.65
N ASP A 95 7.23 5.29 -12.67
CA ASP A 95 7.67 6.55 -13.23
C ASP A 95 8.79 7.15 -12.38
N ASN A 96 10.01 7.17 -12.93
CA ASN A 96 11.12 7.84 -12.29
C ASN A 96 10.89 9.36 -12.32
N PRO A 97 10.99 10.05 -11.16
CA PRO A 97 10.81 11.49 -11.12
C PRO A 97 11.93 12.19 -11.88
N GLU A 98 11.57 12.93 -12.91
CA GLU A 98 12.45 13.97 -13.42
C GLU A 98 12.52 15.08 -12.36
N LEU A 99 13.72 15.44 -11.91
CA LEU A 99 13.90 16.40 -10.82
C LEU A 99 13.34 17.80 -11.11
N THR A 100 13.16 18.13 -12.39
CA THR A 100 12.73 19.45 -12.86
C THR A 100 11.28 19.50 -13.34
N VAL A 101 10.58 18.37 -13.39
CA VAL A 101 9.23 18.28 -13.95
C VAL A 101 8.31 17.48 -13.02
N PHE A 102 7.19 18.09 -12.66
CA PHE A 102 6.12 17.36 -11.97
C PHE A 102 5.29 16.61 -13.02
N LYS A 103 5.50 15.30 -13.08
CA LYS A 103 4.64 14.37 -13.85
C LYS A 103 3.91 13.47 -12.88
N PRO A 104 2.67 13.08 -13.16
CA PRO A 104 1.95 12.10 -12.36
C PRO A 104 2.76 10.83 -12.23
N LYS A 105 3.05 10.42 -11.00
CA LYS A 105 3.79 9.19 -10.71
C LYS A 105 2.84 8.02 -10.59
N ARG A 106 3.15 6.96 -11.32
CA ARG A 106 2.44 5.69 -11.24
C ARG A 106 3.36 4.67 -10.59
N THR A 107 2.81 3.90 -9.70
CA THR A 107 3.42 2.67 -9.21
C THR A 107 2.46 1.55 -9.56
N ASN A 108 2.59 1.07 -10.79
CA ASN A 108 1.80 -0.03 -11.31
C ASN A 108 2.72 -1.25 -11.42
N ILE A 109 2.29 -2.35 -10.87
CA ILE A 109 3.07 -3.60 -10.80
C ILE A 109 2.22 -4.69 -11.42
N ILE A 110 2.77 -5.39 -12.39
CA ILE A 110 2.15 -6.60 -12.93
C ILE A 110 2.59 -7.76 -12.05
N CYS A 111 1.61 -8.44 -11.47
CA CYS A 111 1.78 -9.53 -10.54
C CYS A 111 1.28 -10.84 -11.12
N SER A 112 1.99 -11.94 -10.87
CA SER A 112 1.57 -13.28 -11.27
C SER A 112 0.53 -13.84 -10.30
N PHE A 113 -0.42 -14.60 -10.81
CA PHE A 113 -1.29 -15.44 -9.98
C PHE A 113 -0.46 -16.53 -9.28
N ASN A 114 -0.86 -16.90 -8.06
CA ASN A 114 -0.31 -18.08 -7.39
C ASN A 114 -0.84 -19.37 -8.02
N ASP A 115 -0.34 -20.52 -7.58
CA ASP A 115 -0.69 -21.83 -8.19
C ASP A 115 -2.20 -22.12 -8.13
N SER A 116 -2.88 -21.81 -7.02
CA SER A 116 -4.33 -22.00 -6.88
C SER A 116 -5.11 -21.09 -7.84
N GLN A 117 -4.72 -19.82 -7.91
CA GLN A 117 -5.33 -18.83 -8.80
C GLN A 117 -5.10 -19.19 -10.28
N GLN A 118 -3.91 -19.71 -10.63
CA GLN A 118 -3.63 -20.21 -11.98
C GLN A 118 -4.51 -21.40 -12.35
N GLN A 119 -4.76 -22.31 -11.42
CA GLN A 119 -5.68 -23.43 -11.64
C GLN A 119 -7.11 -22.94 -11.91
N THR A 120 -7.63 -22.06 -11.04
CA THR A 120 -8.95 -21.43 -11.22
C THR A 120 -9.04 -20.68 -12.55
N PHE A 121 -8.01 -19.93 -12.92
CA PHE A 121 -7.94 -19.22 -14.20
C PHE A 121 -7.98 -20.17 -15.39
N ALA A 122 -7.21 -21.26 -15.34
CA ALA A 122 -7.19 -22.28 -16.39
C ALA A 122 -8.55 -23.00 -16.54
N GLU A 123 -9.25 -23.26 -15.43
CA GLU A 123 -10.60 -23.83 -15.45
C GLU A 123 -11.61 -22.89 -16.10
N VAL A 124 -11.56 -21.59 -15.78
CA VAL A 124 -12.38 -20.55 -16.42
C VAL A 124 -12.12 -20.48 -17.92
N GLN A 125 -10.86 -20.51 -18.34
CA GLN A 125 -10.50 -20.53 -19.77
C GLN A 125 -11.05 -21.76 -20.49
N LYS A 126 -10.93 -22.96 -19.90
CA LYS A 126 -11.40 -24.23 -20.50
C LYS A 126 -12.92 -24.32 -20.57
N SER A 127 -13.63 -23.74 -19.60
CA SER A 127 -15.09 -23.78 -19.54
C SER A 127 -15.78 -22.77 -20.46
N SER A 128 -15.01 -21.90 -21.10
CA SER A 128 -15.52 -20.84 -21.98
C SER A 128 -15.24 -21.11 -23.44
N ASP A 129 -16.27 -21.01 -24.27
CA ASP A 129 -16.17 -21.09 -25.75
C ASP A 129 -15.75 -19.76 -26.40
N LYS A 130 -15.35 -18.75 -25.60
CA LYS A 130 -15.06 -17.40 -26.10
C LYS A 130 -13.58 -17.25 -26.45
N ASP A 131 -13.29 -16.90 -27.69
CA ASP A 131 -11.92 -16.78 -28.22
C ASP A 131 -11.04 -15.78 -27.50
N TYR A 132 -11.61 -14.71 -26.91
CA TYR A 132 -10.83 -13.69 -26.23
C TYR A 132 -10.09 -14.18 -24.99
N TYR A 133 -10.49 -15.31 -24.39
CA TYR A 133 -9.75 -15.92 -23.30
C TYR A 133 -8.33 -16.34 -23.68
N ASN A 134 -8.07 -16.59 -24.97
CA ASN A 134 -6.74 -16.98 -25.46
C ASN A 134 -5.72 -15.83 -25.42
N VAL A 135 -6.16 -14.59 -25.24
CA VAL A 135 -5.30 -13.40 -25.16
C VAL A 135 -5.24 -12.80 -23.75
N LEU A 136 -5.75 -13.50 -22.73
CA LEU A 136 -5.64 -13.11 -21.34
C LEU A 136 -4.40 -13.73 -20.70
N ASP A 137 -3.63 -12.94 -19.91
CA ASP A 137 -2.51 -13.44 -19.11
C ASP A 137 -2.99 -13.84 -17.69
N SER A 138 -2.28 -14.79 -17.06
CA SER A 138 -2.51 -15.20 -15.67
C SER A 138 -1.86 -14.22 -14.69
N THR A 139 -2.24 -12.95 -14.81
CA THR A 139 -1.68 -11.83 -14.05
C THR A 139 -2.77 -10.88 -13.59
N PHE A 140 -2.40 -10.02 -12.65
CA PHE A 140 -3.20 -8.87 -12.23
C PHE A 140 -2.34 -7.62 -12.10
N GLU A 141 -2.96 -6.46 -12.18
CA GLU A 141 -2.30 -5.18 -11.96
C GLU A 141 -2.50 -4.74 -10.51
N LEU A 142 -1.39 -4.52 -9.79
CA LEU A 142 -1.36 -3.91 -8.47
C LEU A 142 -0.96 -2.44 -8.60
N GLN A 143 -1.79 -1.53 -8.12
CA GLN A 143 -1.53 -0.09 -8.10
C GLN A 143 -1.35 0.38 -6.65
N LEU A 144 -0.24 1.08 -6.39
CA LEU A 144 0.03 1.68 -5.07
C LEU A 144 -0.05 3.20 -5.18
N ARG A 145 -0.84 3.82 -4.31
CA ARG A 145 -1.08 5.27 -4.31
C ARG A 145 -1.25 5.83 -2.92
N THR A 146 -1.16 7.16 -2.80
CA THR A 146 -1.61 7.87 -1.59
C THR A 146 -3.05 8.36 -1.75
N VAL A 147 -3.71 8.65 -0.65
CA VAL A 147 -5.07 9.24 -0.65
C VAL A 147 -5.13 10.55 -1.45
N LEU A 148 -4.07 11.38 -1.39
CA LEU A 148 -4.05 12.65 -2.11
C LEU A 148 -3.84 12.43 -3.62
N SER A 149 -2.97 11.51 -4.00
CA SER A 149 -2.73 11.21 -5.42
C SER A 149 -3.89 10.46 -6.07
N GLU A 150 -4.60 9.63 -5.31
CA GLU A 150 -5.71 8.81 -5.83
C GLU A 150 -6.83 9.67 -6.40
N GLY A 151 -7.29 10.67 -5.66
CA GLY A 151 -8.36 11.55 -6.13
C GLY A 151 -8.03 12.24 -7.45
N TRP A 152 -6.79 12.69 -7.59
CA TRP A 152 -6.32 13.31 -8.84
C TRP A 152 -6.29 12.29 -9.99
N HIS A 153 -5.78 11.09 -9.76
CA HIS A 153 -5.71 10.05 -10.79
C HIS A 153 -7.09 9.60 -11.28
N GLU A 154 -8.09 9.56 -10.41
CA GLU A 154 -9.47 9.25 -10.81
C GLU A 154 -10.06 10.33 -11.71
N ILE A 155 -9.82 11.61 -11.37
CA ILE A 155 -10.23 12.76 -12.21
C ILE A 155 -9.50 12.72 -13.55
N ASP A 156 -8.17 12.60 -13.54
CA ASP A 156 -7.34 12.53 -14.72
C ASP A 156 -7.79 11.41 -15.68
N HIS A 157 -7.96 10.21 -15.13
CA HIS A 157 -8.37 9.06 -15.94
C HIS A 157 -9.76 9.21 -16.53
N SER A 158 -10.72 9.72 -15.76
CA SER A 158 -12.13 9.77 -16.18
C SER A 158 -12.45 10.96 -17.06
N LEU A 159 -11.85 12.13 -16.79
CA LEU A 159 -12.22 13.39 -17.42
C LEU A 159 -11.17 13.92 -18.41
N ARG A 160 -9.92 13.48 -18.35
CA ARG A 160 -8.89 13.84 -19.32
C ARG A 160 -8.51 12.67 -20.23
N TYR A 161 -8.02 11.57 -19.65
CA TYR A 161 -7.51 10.44 -20.45
C TYR A 161 -8.58 9.81 -21.35
N LYS A 162 -9.78 9.59 -20.82
CA LYS A 162 -10.92 9.04 -21.60
C LYS A 162 -11.56 10.07 -22.53
N CYS A 163 -11.42 11.35 -22.22
CA CYS A 163 -12.03 12.48 -22.94
C CYS A 163 -10.97 13.35 -23.62
N LYS A 164 -9.94 12.75 -24.25
CA LYS A 164 -8.79 13.47 -24.83
C LYS A 164 -9.20 14.57 -25.80
N ASN A 165 -10.24 14.35 -26.59
CA ASN A 165 -10.73 15.31 -27.57
C ASN A 165 -11.22 16.62 -26.93
N ASP A 166 -11.75 16.54 -25.67
CA ASP A 166 -12.23 17.72 -24.95
C ASP A 166 -11.09 18.62 -24.47
N TRP A 167 -9.87 18.07 -24.43
CA TRP A 167 -8.65 18.76 -23.97
C TRP A 167 -7.75 19.24 -25.09
N GLU A 168 -8.06 18.86 -26.35
CA GLU A 168 -7.27 19.24 -27.50
C GLU A 168 -7.27 20.76 -27.67
N GLY A 169 -6.07 21.37 -27.71
CA GLY A 169 -5.90 22.82 -27.80
C GLY A 169 -6.02 23.59 -26.47
N HIS A 170 -6.37 22.91 -25.35
CA HIS A 170 -6.53 23.54 -24.04
C HIS A 170 -5.28 23.35 -23.12
N TYR A 171 -4.10 23.69 -23.64
CA TYR A 171 -2.79 23.49 -22.98
C TYR A 171 -2.67 24.18 -21.62
N GLU A 172 -3.29 25.34 -21.42
CA GLU A 172 -3.29 26.03 -20.11
C GLU A 172 -4.05 25.24 -19.06
N ASN A 173 -5.17 24.62 -19.43
CA ASN A 173 -5.96 23.78 -18.54
C ASN A 173 -5.21 22.48 -18.21
N GLU A 174 -4.53 21.87 -19.18
CA GLU A 174 -3.65 20.70 -18.91
C GLU A 174 -2.53 21.06 -17.95
N ARG A 175 -1.89 22.21 -18.16
CA ARG A 175 -0.83 22.71 -17.25
C ARG A 175 -1.38 22.95 -15.84
N LEU A 176 -2.57 23.53 -15.72
CA LEU A 176 -3.22 23.76 -14.42
C LEU A 176 -3.52 22.44 -13.71
N LEU A 177 -4.06 21.45 -14.41
CA LEU A 177 -4.33 20.11 -13.85
C LEU A 177 -3.05 19.43 -13.35
N ASN A 178 -1.94 19.55 -14.11
CA ASN A 178 -0.63 19.05 -13.69
C ASN A 178 -0.08 19.86 -12.48
N GLY A 179 -0.35 21.16 -12.42
CA GLY A 179 0.00 22.02 -11.27
C GLY A 179 -0.74 21.60 -9.99
N ILE A 180 -2.00 21.18 -10.10
CA ILE A 180 -2.77 20.61 -8.98
C ILE A 180 -2.10 19.32 -8.50
N TYR A 181 -1.67 18.43 -9.40
CA TYR A 181 -0.93 17.24 -9.02
C TYR A 181 0.36 17.56 -8.25
N ALA A 182 1.15 18.51 -8.75
CA ALA A 182 2.38 18.97 -8.08
C ALA A 182 2.12 19.47 -6.66
N SER A 183 1.02 20.20 -6.47
CA SER A 183 0.59 20.66 -5.15
C SER A 183 0.22 19.50 -4.22
N LEU A 184 -0.51 18.50 -4.72
CA LEU A 184 -0.88 17.30 -3.96
C LEU A 184 0.36 16.47 -3.57
N GLU A 185 1.32 16.30 -4.48
CA GLU A 185 2.59 15.61 -4.17
C GLU A 185 3.38 16.35 -3.09
N THR A 186 3.42 17.66 -3.14
CA THR A 186 4.06 18.51 -2.11
C THR A 186 3.34 18.37 -0.76
N ASN A 187 2.01 18.33 -0.78
CA ASN A 187 1.19 18.14 0.42
C ASN A 187 1.37 16.75 1.05
N ASP A 188 1.59 15.69 0.26
CA ASP A 188 1.94 14.35 0.79
C ASP A 188 3.23 14.39 1.63
N ILE A 189 4.25 15.14 1.16
CA ILE A 189 5.50 15.33 1.89
C ILE A 189 5.27 16.18 3.15
N ALA A 190 4.53 17.29 3.01
CA ALA A 190 4.22 18.18 4.11
C ALA A 190 3.43 17.49 5.23
N LEU A 191 2.48 16.62 4.87
CA LEU A 191 1.68 15.84 5.80
C LEU A 191 2.57 14.92 6.66
N LYS A 192 3.51 14.19 6.05
CA LYS A 192 4.49 13.37 6.79
C LYS A 192 5.31 14.21 7.76
N ASN A 193 5.81 15.37 7.32
CA ASN A 193 6.64 16.26 8.14
C ASN A 193 5.85 16.85 9.32
N LEU A 194 4.58 17.20 9.11
CA LEU A 194 3.68 17.68 10.15
C LEU A 194 3.55 16.66 11.29
N PHE A 195 3.31 15.38 10.97
CA PHE A 195 3.19 14.33 11.99
C PHE A 195 4.50 14.04 12.70
N ASN A 196 5.65 14.15 12.02
CA ASN A 196 6.97 14.03 12.65
C ASN A 196 7.24 15.21 13.62
N GLU A 197 6.87 16.44 13.23
CA GLU A 197 6.98 17.60 14.11
C GLU A 197 6.08 17.47 15.34
N LEU A 198 4.85 17.00 15.15
CA LEU A 198 3.90 16.79 16.25
C LEU A 198 4.40 15.69 17.20
N ALA A 199 4.97 14.60 16.67
CA ALA A 199 5.63 13.57 17.47
C ALA A 199 6.78 14.14 18.31
N TYR A 200 7.59 15.04 17.73
CA TYR A 200 8.66 15.73 18.48
C TYR A 200 8.12 16.62 19.61
N LYS A 201 7.05 17.38 19.36
CA LYS A 201 6.40 18.21 20.40
C LYS A 201 5.87 17.35 21.56
N HIS A 202 5.26 16.20 21.23
CA HIS A 202 4.81 15.23 22.24
C HIS A 202 5.98 14.62 23.02
N PHE A 203 7.07 14.26 22.36
CA PHE A 203 8.29 13.82 23.02
C PHE A 203 8.77 14.87 24.04
N LYS A 204 8.85 16.13 23.65
CA LYS A 204 9.30 17.24 24.53
C LYS A 204 8.40 17.45 25.73
N SER A 205 7.10 17.24 25.59
CA SER A 205 6.12 17.37 26.69
C SER A 205 5.92 16.08 27.47
N LYS A 206 6.69 15.00 27.19
CA LYS A 206 6.52 13.66 27.76
C LYS A 206 5.12 13.08 27.58
N ASN A 207 4.41 13.50 26.53
CA ASN A 207 3.16 12.86 26.12
C ASN A 207 3.48 11.64 25.25
N TRP A 208 3.77 10.52 25.91
CA TRP A 208 4.22 9.28 25.26
C TRP A 208 3.20 8.69 24.30
N GLU A 209 1.93 8.73 24.64
CA GLU A 209 0.86 8.28 23.73
C GLU A 209 0.77 9.15 22.47
N GLY A 210 0.85 10.46 22.64
CA GLY A 210 0.90 11.41 21.52
C GLY A 210 2.13 11.16 20.64
N LEU A 211 3.30 10.93 21.24
CA LEU A 211 4.51 10.54 20.52
C LEU A 211 4.26 9.29 19.66
N LEU A 212 3.80 8.19 20.26
CA LEU A 212 3.62 6.92 19.57
C LEU A 212 2.60 7.01 18.44
N ARG A 213 1.43 7.64 18.69
CA ARG A 213 0.41 7.81 17.66
C ARG A 213 0.90 8.60 16.45
N ASN A 214 1.62 9.69 16.68
CA ASN A 214 2.08 10.56 15.60
C ASN A 214 3.36 10.06 14.90
N LYS A 215 4.23 9.34 15.63
CA LYS A 215 5.43 8.74 15.06
C LYS A 215 5.11 7.52 14.20
N PHE A 216 4.31 6.58 14.75
CA PHE A 216 4.05 5.32 14.08
C PHE A 216 2.82 5.37 13.15
N ARG A 217 1.84 6.24 13.41
CA ARG A 217 0.66 6.46 12.54
C ARG A 217 -0.05 5.16 12.15
N LEU A 218 -0.33 4.32 13.16
CA LEU A 218 -0.98 3.03 13.01
C LEU A 218 -2.44 3.09 13.48
N ARG A 219 -3.25 2.13 13.07
CA ARG A 219 -4.61 1.91 13.55
C ARG A 219 -4.58 1.29 14.96
N PHE A 220 -4.16 2.06 15.94
CA PHE A 220 -4.10 1.60 17.31
C PHE A 220 -5.48 1.32 17.88
N GLN A 221 -5.60 0.22 18.63
CA GLN A 221 -6.66 0.10 19.60
C GLN A 221 -6.49 1.21 20.65
N LEU A 222 -7.58 1.92 20.97
CA LEU A 222 -7.56 3.06 21.91
C LEU A 222 -7.48 2.56 23.36
N VAL A 223 -6.38 1.89 23.68
CA VAL A 223 -6.04 1.46 25.05
C VAL A 223 -4.93 2.39 25.54
N PRO A 224 -5.08 3.02 26.72
CA PRO A 224 -4.05 3.88 27.26
C PRO A 224 -2.76 3.11 27.54
N LEU A 225 -1.62 3.83 27.56
CA LEU A 225 -0.36 3.25 28.01
C LEU A 225 -0.46 2.83 29.48
N LYS A 226 0.06 1.65 29.80
CA LYS A 226 0.18 1.18 31.17
C LYS A 226 1.05 2.11 31.97
N GLU A 227 0.64 2.40 33.21
CA GLU A 227 1.36 3.30 34.12
C GLU A 227 2.83 2.90 34.31
N GLN A 228 3.11 1.60 34.39
CA GLN A 228 4.48 1.08 34.49
C GLN A 228 5.36 1.51 33.30
N ILE A 229 4.84 1.46 32.06
CA ILE A 229 5.57 1.93 30.87
C ILE A 229 5.78 3.44 30.94
N VAL A 230 4.74 4.19 31.29
CA VAL A 230 4.81 5.65 31.42
C VAL A 230 5.86 6.06 32.47
N ASN A 231 5.90 5.39 33.61
CA ASN A 231 6.86 5.67 34.68
C ASN A 231 8.30 5.42 34.20
N ILE A 232 8.58 4.29 33.54
CA ILE A 232 9.91 3.98 33.00
C ILE A 232 10.33 5.06 31.99
N LEU A 233 9.44 5.43 31.04
CA LEU A 233 9.74 6.49 30.05
C LEU A 233 9.92 7.87 30.67
N ASN A 234 9.29 8.16 31.82
CA ASN A 234 9.48 9.40 32.56
C ASN A 234 10.79 9.42 33.35
N GLU A 235 11.22 8.29 33.90
CA GLU A 235 12.50 8.13 34.59
C GLU A 235 13.67 8.18 33.61
N ASP A 236 13.56 7.48 32.49
CA ASP A 236 14.58 7.44 31.45
C ASP A 236 14.05 7.97 30.10
N VAL A 237 14.27 9.27 29.90
CA VAL A 237 13.83 9.97 28.69
C VAL A 237 14.58 9.51 27.41
N GLU A 238 15.76 8.89 27.56
CA GLU A 238 16.52 8.40 26.40
C GLU A 238 15.75 7.27 25.69
N ILE A 239 15.02 6.42 26.42
CA ILE A 239 14.14 5.40 25.81
C ILE A 239 13.09 6.05 24.90
N GLY A 240 12.43 7.12 25.39
CA GLY A 240 11.47 7.88 24.59
C GLY A 240 12.11 8.57 23.37
N LYS A 241 13.37 8.99 23.50
CA LYS A 241 14.15 9.58 22.42
C LYS A 241 14.52 8.54 21.37
N GLU A 242 14.85 7.31 21.77
CA GLU A 242 15.09 6.20 20.85
C GLU A 242 13.82 5.86 20.06
N LEU A 243 12.66 5.73 20.74
CA LEU A 243 11.37 5.55 20.08
C LEU A 243 11.07 6.65 19.05
N PHE A 244 11.39 7.91 19.38
CA PHE A 244 11.24 9.03 18.44
C PHE A 244 12.21 8.94 17.26
N LYS A 245 13.48 8.58 17.50
CA LYS A 245 14.53 8.55 16.47
C LYS A 245 14.49 7.32 15.58
N MET A 246 13.83 6.24 15.99
CA MET A 246 13.72 5.04 15.18
C MET A 246 13.29 5.33 13.75
N ASP A 247 13.88 4.65 12.79
CA ASP A 247 13.32 4.61 11.44
C ASP A 247 12.02 3.80 11.44
N ARG A 248 10.93 4.46 11.04
CA ARG A 248 9.59 3.90 11.12
C ARG A 248 9.42 2.69 10.20
N GLU A 249 9.91 2.77 8.97
CA GLU A 249 9.78 1.70 7.97
C GLU A 249 10.52 0.45 8.46
N THR A 250 11.78 0.60 8.85
CA THR A 250 12.59 -0.50 9.40
C THR A 250 11.95 -1.11 10.65
N SER A 251 11.40 -0.28 11.54
CA SER A 251 10.75 -0.77 12.77
C SER A 251 9.50 -1.59 12.46
N LEU A 252 8.67 -1.13 11.51
CA LEU A 252 7.45 -1.84 11.12
C LEU A 252 7.75 -3.12 10.32
N LEU A 253 8.81 -3.14 9.51
CA LEU A 253 9.26 -4.37 8.83
C LEU A 253 9.75 -5.41 9.83
N LYS A 254 10.48 -5.02 10.89
CA LYS A 254 10.87 -5.95 11.97
C LYS A 254 9.66 -6.52 12.72
N LEU A 255 8.62 -5.72 12.94
CA LEU A 255 7.37 -6.21 13.53
C LEU A 255 6.63 -7.16 12.59
N TYR A 256 6.66 -6.90 11.30
CA TYR A 256 6.10 -7.80 10.29
C TYR A 256 6.85 -9.14 10.23
N ASP A 257 8.19 -9.11 10.36
CA ASP A 257 9.06 -10.29 10.26
C ASP A 257 8.83 -11.32 11.37
N ILE A 258 8.35 -10.91 12.54
CA ILE A 258 8.00 -11.84 13.63
C ILE A 258 6.60 -12.45 13.50
N ASP A 259 5.89 -12.21 12.39
CA ASP A 259 4.52 -12.71 12.14
C ASP A 259 3.57 -12.49 13.32
N LEU A 260 3.49 -11.24 13.77
CA LEU A 260 2.84 -10.81 15.01
C LEU A 260 1.40 -11.32 15.12
N SER A 261 1.12 -12.11 16.15
CA SER A 261 -0.22 -12.61 16.48
C SER A 261 -1.00 -11.68 17.43
N LEU A 262 -0.31 -10.72 18.04
CA LEU A 262 -0.85 -9.82 19.05
C LEU A 262 -1.50 -8.57 18.41
N PRO A 263 -2.56 -8.03 19.03
CA PRO A 263 -3.22 -6.83 18.51
C PRO A 263 -2.29 -5.61 18.57
N VAL A 264 -2.35 -4.78 17.52
CA VAL A 264 -1.58 -3.52 17.45
C VAL A 264 -2.17 -2.50 18.40
N ASN A 265 -1.56 -2.36 19.58
CA ASN A 265 -1.83 -1.28 20.55
C ASN A 265 -0.50 -0.67 21.00
N MET A 266 -0.56 0.48 21.66
CA MET A 266 0.65 1.23 22.05
C MET A 266 1.50 0.46 23.07
N ASN A 267 0.89 -0.30 23.98
CA ASN A 267 1.62 -1.10 24.97
C ASN A 267 2.43 -2.20 24.30
N ASN A 268 1.79 -2.99 23.44
CA ASN A 268 2.46 -4.06 22.72
C ASN A 268 3.56 -3.49 21.80
N LEU A 269 3.29 -2.36 21.12
CA LEU A 269 4.28 -1.72 20.25
C LEU A 269 5.55 -1.34 21.01
N VAL A 270 5.43 -0.67 22.18
CA VAL A 270 6.60 -0.26 22.98
C VAL A 270 7.40 -1.48 23.44
N LEU A 271 6.73 -2.50 23.97
CA LEU A 271 7.39 -3.70 24.49
C LEU A 271 8.05 -4.54 23.39
N LEU A 272 7.39 -4.69 22.23
CA LEU A 272 7.95 -5.38 21.05
C LEU A 272 9.17 -4.62 20.51
N LEU A 273 9.05 -3.31 20.29
CA LEU A 273 10.18 -2.49 19.82
C LEU A 273 11.32 -2.47 20.82
N ASN A 274 11.01 -2.50 22.12
CA ASN A 274 12.04 -2.68 23.14
C ASN A 274 12.74 -4.02 22.98
N GLY A 275 12.00 -5.11 22.89
CA GLY A 275 12.58 -6.44 22.74
C GLY A 275 13.34 -6.66 21.42
N LEU A 276 12.93 -6.00 20.33
CA LEU A 276 13.57 -6.14 19.02
C LEU A 276 14.75 -5.17 18.80
N ILE A 277 14.69 -3.97 19.37
CA ILE A 277 15.59 -2.87 18.99
C ILE A 277 16.28 -2.23 20.20
N ILE A 278 15.51 -1.68 21.18
CA ILE A 278 16.06 -0.84 22.26
C ILE A 278 16.85 -1.66 23.28
N LYS A 279 16.28 -2.79 23.71
CA LYS A 279 16.88 -3.72 24.69
C LYS A 279 17.04 -3.12 26.11
N ASP A 280 16.16 -2.19 26.50
CA ASP A 280 16.15 -1.65 27.86
C ASP A 280 15.69 -2.72 28.87
N GLU A 281 16.46 -2.90 29.94
CA GLU A 281 16.24 -3.96 30.95
C GLU A 281 14.97 -3.72 31.79
N LYS A 282 14.62 -2.45 32.10
CA LYS A 282 13.43 -2.13 32.88
C LYS A 282 12.16 -2.45 32.11
N LEU A 283 12.12 -2.13 30.81
CA LEU A 283 11.01 -2.51 29.95
C LEU A 283 10.95 -4.03 29.73
N LEU A 284 12.10 -4.69 29.59
CA LEU A 284 12.14 -6.16 29.49
C LEU A 284 11.58 -6.82 30.76
N ALA A 285 11.90 -6.28 31.94
CA ALA A 285 11.43 -6.82 33.23
C ALA A 285 9.91 -6.76 33.41
N ILE A 286 9.22 -5.83 32.74
CA ILE A 286 7.76 -5.74 32.78
C ILE A 286 7.07 -6.34 31.55
N THR A 287 7.83 -6.90 30.61
CA THR A 287 7.30 -7.49 29.39
C THR A 287 6.66 -8.83 29.68
N PRO A 288 5.37 -9.03 29.34
CA PRO A 288 4.70 -10.31 29.51
C PRO A 288 5.35 -11.43 28.71
N ASP A 289 5.32 -12.66 29.22
CA ASP A 289 5.90 -13.84 28.57
C ASP A 289 5.38 -14.02 27.13
N VAL A 290 4.09 -13.78 26.89
CA VAL A 290 3.49 -13.87 25.56
C VAL A 290 4.16 -12.93 24.54
N ILE A 291 4.60 -11.73 24.95
CA ILE A 291 5.36 -10.82 24.09
C ILE A 291 6.81 -11.27 23.94
N LEU A 292 7.41 -11.83 24.99
CA LEU A 292 8.76 -12.38 24.92
C LEU A 292 8.84 -13.61 24.00
N GLU A 293 7.78 -14.38 23.89
CA GLU A 293 7.67 -15.52 22.97
C GLU A 293 7.60 -15.07 21.51
N GLU A 294 6.90 -13.98 21.21
CA GLU A 294 6.83 -13.39 19.85
C GLU A 294 8.20 -12.88 19.35
N ILE A 295 9.13 -12.55 20.27
CA ILE A 295 10.42 -11.92 19.92
C ILE A 295 11.54 -12.96 19.76
N LYS A 296 11.31 -14.20 20.17
CA LYS A 296 12.31 -15.29 20.07
C LYS A 296 12.41 -15.82 18.64
#